data_1df99877b27b205896fef0f4351cb80c
#
_entry.id   1df99877b27b205896fef0f4351cb80c
#
_cell.length_a   1.000
_cell.length_b   1.000
_cell.length_c   1.000
_cell.angle_alpha   90.00
_cell.angle_beta   90.00
_cell.angle_gamma   90.00
#
_symmetry.space_group_name_H-M   'P 1'
#
loop_
_entity.id
_entity.type
_entity.pdbx_description
1 polymer ?
#
loop_
_entity_poly.entity_id
_entity_poly.type
_entity_poly.pdbx_seq_one_letter_code
_entity_poly.pdbx_strand_id
1 'polypeptide(L)'
;VKYAGHGIERGKLSVDVAYQILPNGQLTATNKIVLSQLVFGDAVEGAPASLPVRLATALLADSKGVIDIDLPVTGSVNDPQFSVGPVIFKALINLIVKAVTSPFSLLSSALGGGDAGELSTVRFEPGSAVLTEEARTGLDKIAKALESRPALKMTVVGHASEDAERDALKRQRLMRMLRAEKRRSAIQATSAPAAAASAAADTPAAPLAISDAEYPALLTAVYKRADMAKPRNMVGLAKTLPVTEMEDLLLANISVADDAVQTLATERGVAVRDYLTQQKLPLDRLFLGATKLAKDGEKFTPSAELNLSTQ
;
A
#
# COMPACT_ATOMS: atom_id res chain seq x y z
N VAL A 1 -14.55 -22.92 -24.86
CA VAL A 1 -14.94 -21.53 -24.64
C VAL A 1 -16.03 -21.39 -23.56
N LYS A 2 -16.87 -22.41 -23.33
CA LYS A 2 -17.94 -22.40 -22.28
C LYS A 2 -17.44 -22.22 -20.83
N TYR A 3 -16.15 -22.41 -20.57
CA TYR A 3 -15.58 -22.38 -19.21
C TYR A 3 -14.96 -21.06 -18.79
N ALA A 4 -14.74 -20.12 -19.72
CA ALA A 4 -14.06 -18.85 -19.44
C ALA A 4 -14.99 -17.64 -19.34
N GLY A 5 -16.28 -17.81 -19.61
CA GLY A 5 -17.29 -16.74 -19.54
C GLY A 5 -17.17 -15.68 -20.64
N HIS A 6 -16.13 -15.73 -21.47
CA HIS A 6 -15.90 -14.80 -22.58
C HIS A 6 -15.51 -15.56 -23.86
N GLY A 7 -15.92 -15.05 -25.01
CA GLY A 7 -15.41 -15.48 -26.30
C GLY A 7 -13.97 -15.00 -26.50
N ILE A 8 -13.19 -15.70 -27.33
CA ILE A 8 -11.90 -15.23 -27.82
C ILE A 8 -12.13 -14.69 -29.22
N GLU A 9 -11.93 -13.40 -29.43
CA GLU A 9 -12.06 -12.77 -30.74
C GLU A 9 -10.79 -12.92 -31.57
N ARG A 10 -9.64 -12.75 -30.93
CA ARG A 10 -8.35 -12.80 -31.57
C ARG A 10 -7.28 -13.28 -30.62
N GLY A 11 -6.27 -13.94 -31.15
CA GLY A 11 -5.08 -14.40 -30.44
C GLY A 11 -4.34 -15.45 -31.24
N LYS A 12 -3.06 -15.57 -30.99
CA LYS A 12 -2.22 -16.64 -31.52
C LYS A 12 -1.75 -17.53 -30.40
N LEU A 13 -2.01 -18.83 -30.51
CA LEU A 13 -1.51 -19.85 -29.61
C LEU A 13 -0.40 -20.62 -30.28
N SER A 14 0.76 -20.71 -29.65
CA SER A 14 1.85 -21.61 -29.98
C SER A 14 2.08 -22.57 -28.83
N VAL A 15 2.23 -23.85 -29.12
CA VAL A 15 2.50 -24.87 -28.09
C VAL A 15 3.70 -25.69 -28.55
N ASP A 16 4.76 -25.65 -27.80
CA ASP A 16 5.95 -26.46 -27.96
C ASP A 16 5.99 -27.54 -26.88
N VAL A 17 6.08 -28.78 -27.27
CA VAL A 17 6.05 -29.91 -26.34
C VAL A 17 7.27 -30.80 -26.54
N ALA A 18 8.02 -31.00 -25.48
CA ALA A 18 9.14 -31.96 -25.47
C ALA A 18 8.87 -33.06 -24.43
N TYR A 19 8.88 -34.31 -24.90
CA TYR A 19 8.70 -35.50 -24.06
C TYR A 19 10.00 -36.26 -23.90
N GLN A 20 10.29 -36.68 -22.67
CA GLN A 20 11.32 -37.62 -22.34
C GLN A 20 10.70 -38.82 -21.63
N ILE A 21 10.82 -40.01 -22.17
CA ILE A 21 10.32 -41.26 -21.59
C ILE A 21 11.52 -42.12 -21.24
N LEU A 22 11.60 -42.52 -19.96
CA LEU A 22 12.64 -43.37 -19.48
C LEU A 22 12.25 -44.85 -19.67
N PRO A 23 13.21 -45.81 -19.70
CA PRO A 23 12.91 -47.23 -19.88
C PRO A 23 11.99 -47.82 -18.81
N ASN A 24 11.90 -47.22 -17.64
CA ASN A 24 10.97 -47.62 -16.56
C ASN A 24 9.54 -47.07 -16.76
N GLY A 25 9.26 -46.40 -17.88
CA GLY A 25 7.95 -45.80 -18.15
C GLY A 25 7.71 -44.45 -17.49
N GLN A 26 8.68 -43.88 -16.80
CA GLN A 26 8.56 -42.49 -16.31
C GLN A 26 8.61 -41.52 -17.47
N LEU A 27 7.69 -40.57 -17.46
CA LEU A 27 7.55 -39.50 -18.45
C LEU A 27 7.79 -38.16 -17.78
N THR A 28 8.66 -37.37 -18.41
CA THR A 28 8.81 -35.94 -18.13
C THR A 28 8.48 -35.17 -19.40
N ALA A 29 7.55 -34.22 -19.33
CA ALA A 29 7.17 -33.37 -20.45
C ALA A 29 7.40 -31.91 -20.07
N THR A 30 8.01 -31.15 -20.96
CA THR A 30 8.04 -29.69 -20.91
C THR A 30 7.06 -29.17 -21.93
N ASN A 31 6.07 -28.41 -21.47
CA ASN A 31 5.06 -27.82 -22.33
C ASN A 31 5.20 -26.30 -22.25
N LYS A 32 5.70 -25.69 -23.32
CA LYS A 32 5.79 -24.25 -23.46
C LYS A 32 4.57 -23.75 -24.22
N ILE A 33 3.78 -22.92 -23.56
CA ILE A 33 2.54 -22.35 -24.12
C ILE A 33 2.75 -20.84 -24.27
N VAL A 34 2.71 -20.35 -25.50
CA VAL A 34 2.83 -18.92 -25.80
C VAL A 34 1.52 -18.43 -26.40
N LEU A 35 0.89 -17.49 -25.69
CA LEU A 35 -0.31 -16.79 -26.14
C LEU A 35 0.07 -15.35 -26.51
N SER A 36 -0.20 -14.94 -27.74
CA SER A 36 0.13 -13.59 -28.21
C SER A 36 -1.12 -12.84 -28.61
N GLN A 37 -1.21 -11.57 -28.15
CA GLN A 37 -2.27 -10.63 -28.53
C GLN A 37 -3.69 -11.18 -28.30
N LEU A 38 -3.92 -11.78 -27.12
CA LEU A 38 -5.21 -12.35 -26.77
C LEU A 38 -6.24 -11.24 -26.52
N VAL A 39 -7.32 -11.24 -27.31
CA VAL A 39 -8.45 -10.32 -27.17
C VAL A 39 -9.69 -11.12 -26.84
N PHE A 40 -10.35 -10.75 -25.75
CA PHE A 40 -11.62 -11.34 -25.33
C PHE A 40 -12.79 -10.51 -25.86
N GLY A 41 -13.78 -11.21 -26.41
CA GLY A 41 -15.06 -10.66 -26.77
C GLY A 41 -16.02 -10.50 -25.57
N ASP A 42 -17.28 -10.30 -25.92
CA ASP A 42 -18.35 -10.14 -24.95
C ASP A 42 -18.53 -11.38 -24.05
N ALA A 43 -19.16 -11.16 -22.90
CA ALA A 43 -19.54 -12.23 -21.99
C ALA A 43 -20.50 -13.20 -22.68
N VAL A 44 -20.27 -14.50 -22.52
CA VAL A 44 -21.14 -15.54 -23.08
C VAL A 44 -22.28 -15.80 -22.09
N GLU A 45 -23.51 -15.55 -22.50
CA GLU A 45 -24.72 -15.84 -21.72
C GLU A 45 -24.78 -17.33 -21.33
N GLY A 46 -25.09 -17.62 -20.07
CA GLY A 46 -25.22 -18.98 -19.56
C GLY A 46 -23.90 -19.68 -19.23
N ALA A 47 -22.79 -18.96 -19.20
CA ALA A 47 -21.54 -19.53 -18.69
C ALA A 47 -21.63 -19.79 -17.18
N PRO A 48 -21.26 -20.99 -16.70
CA PRO A 48 -21.44 -21.41 -15.29
C PRO A 48 -20.62 -20.61 -14.28
N ALA A 49 -19.60 -19.88 -14.72
CA ALA A 49 -18.83 -18.92 -13.93
C ALA A 49 -18.11 -17.94 -14.87
N SER A 50 -18.22 -16.65 -14.62
CA SER A 50 -17.34 -15.68 -15.27
C SER A 50 -16.01 -15.65 -14.52
N LEU A 51 -15.04 -16.43 -14.97
CA LEU A 51 -13.67 -16.27 -14.47
C LEU A 51 -13.16 -14.90 -14.94
N PRO A 52 -12.52 -14.10 -14.10
CA PRO A 52 -11.95 -12.82 -14.50
C PRO A 52 -10.68 -13.02 -15.34
N VAL A 53 -10.88 -13.65 -16.48
CA VAL A 53 -9.82 -13.98 -17.46
C VAL A 53 -9.08 -12.74 -17.95
N ARG A 54 -9.76 -11.57 -17.98
CA ARG A 54 -9.13 -10.30 -18.36
C ARG A 54 -8.05 -9.91 -17.35
N LEU A 55 -8.33 -10.02 -16.05
CA LEU A 55 -7.34 -9.74 -15.00
C LEU A 55 -6.19 -10.75 -15.06
N ALA A 56 -6.49 -12.05 -15.21
CA ALA A 56 -5.48 -13.09 -15.33
C ALA A 56 -4.56 -12.83 -16.54
N THR A 57 -5.14 -12.48 -17.68
CA THR A 57 -4.37 -12.14 -18.90
C THR A 57 -3.49 -10.92 -18.68
N ALA A 58 -4.02 -9.85 -18.08
CA ALA A 58 -3.25 -8.63 -17.80
C ALA A 58 -2.11 -8.85 -16.81
N LEU A 59 -2.27 -9.77 -15.84
CA LEU A 59 -1.22 -10.17 -14.91
C LEU A 59 -0.13 -11.01 -15.52
N LEU A 60 -0.48 -11.89 -16.47
CA LEU A 60 0.43 -12.85 -17.09
C LEU A 60 1.11 -12.28 -18.34
N ALA A 61 0.45 -11.37 -19.06
CA ALA A 61 1.00 -10.78 -20.26
C ALA A 61 2.13 -9.80 -19.96
N ASP A 62 3.15 -9.81 -20.79
CA ASP A 62 4.20 -8.80 -20.82
C ASP A 62 3.73 -7.49 -21.50
N SER A 63 4.64 -6.51 -21.62
CA SER A 63 4.37 -5.22 -22.27
C SER A 63 4.00 -5.32 -23.76
N LYS A 64 4.25 -6.45 -24.40
CA LYS A 64 3.91 -6.75 -25.79
C LYS A 64 2.62 -7.55 -25.94
N GLY A 65 1.93 -7.84 -24.81
CA GLY A 65 0.73 -8.67 -24.76
C GLY A 65 1.00 -10.16 -25.01
N VAL A 66 2.20 -10.63 -24.67
CA VAL A 66 2.61 -12.03 -24.78
C VAL A 66 2.57 -12.68 -23.41
N ILE A 67 1.88 -13.81 -23.32
CA ILE A 67 1.86 -14.69 -22.15
C ILE A 67 2.71 -15.91 -22.49
N ASP A 68 3.78 -16.13 -21.75
CA ASP A 68 4.69 -17.27 -21.89
C ASP A 68 4.61 -18.13 -20.64
N ILE A 69 4.17 -19.38 -20.78
CA ILE A 69 3.93 -20.29 -19.66
C ILE A 69 4.67 -21.58 -19.90
N ASP A 70 5.58 -21.92 -19.00
CA ASP A 70 6.23 -23.22 -18.97
C ASP A 70 5.51 -24.14 -17.96
N LEU A 71 4.96 -25.25 -18.46
CA LEU A 71 4.25 -26.24 -17.66
C LEU A 71 5.01 -27.59 -17.71
N PRO A 72 5.90 -27.84 -16.75
CA PRO A 72 6.48 -29.15 -16.62
C PRO A 72 5.42 -30.15 -16.12
N VAL A 73 5.33 -31.30 -16.78
CA VAL A 73 4.44 -32.39 -16.40
C VAL A 73 5.26 -33.65 -16.21
N THR A 74 5.09 -34.30 -15.06
CA THR A 74 5.72 -35.58 -14.75
C THR A 74 4.63 -36.62 -14.52
N GLY A 75 4.88 -37.87 -14.95
CA GLY A 75 3.92 -38.93 -14.80
C GLY A 75 4.53 -40.27 -15.21
N SER A 76 3.67 -41.26 -15.45
CA SER A 76 4.06 -42.59 -15.94
C SER A 76 3.18 -42.99 -17.12
N VAL A 77 3.79 -43.45 -18.20
CA VAL A 77 3.04 -44.03 -19.35
C VAL A 77 2.42 -45.38 -19.01
N ASN A 78 2.86 -45.98 -17.92
CA ASN A 78 2.30 -47.27 -17.44
C ASN A 78 1.05 -47.06 -16.55
N ASP A 79 0.71 -45.81 -16.19
CA ASP A 79 -0.51 -45.49 -15.45
C ASP A 79 -1.67 -45.25 -16.42
N PRO A 80 -2.69 -46.12 -16.45
CA PRO A 80 -3.83 -45.97 -17.38
C PRO A 80 -4.67 -44.73 -17.13
N GLN A 81 -4.56 -44.11 -15.94
CA GLN A 81 -5.28 -42.89 -15.58
C GLN A 81 -4.48 -41.62 -15.88
N PHE A 82 -3.20 -41.76 -16.19
CA PHE A 82 -2.36 -40.61 -16.52
C PHE A 82 -2.68 -40.08 -17.92
N SER A 83 -3.08 -38.81 -17.97
CA SER A 83 -3.32 -38.10 -19.22
C SER A 83 -2.76 -36.69 -19.15
N VAL A 84 -1.90 -36.33 -20.09
CA VAL A 84 -1.21 -35.02 -20.13
C VAL A 84 -2.20 -33.86 -20.33
N GLY A 85 -3.22 -34.04 -21.18
CA GLY A 85 -4.18 -32.99 -21.50
C GLY A 85 -4.95 -32.45 -20.27
N PRO A 86 -5.63 -33.30 -19.47
CA PRO A 86 -6.29 -32.87 -18.25
C PRO A 86 -5.34 -32.23 -17.23
N VAL A 87 -4.10 -32.68 -17.12
CA VAL A 87 -3.10 -32.11 -16.21
C VAL A 87 -2.76 -30.66 -16.63
N ILE A 88 -2.48 -30.45 -17.92
CA ILE A 88 -2.23 -29.11 -18.46
C ILE A 88 -3.44 -28.21 -18.25
N PHE A 89 -4.65 -28.70 -18.58
CA PHE A 89 -5.88 -27.91 -18.41
C PHE A 89 -6.12 -27.52 -16.95
N LYS A 90 -5.92 -28.44 -16.00
CA LYS A 90 -6.02 -28.16 -14.58
C LYS A 90 -4.99 -27.13 -14.12
N ALA A 91 -3.76 -27.19 -14.61
CA ALA A 91 -2.71 -26.22 -14.29
C ALA A 91 -3.07 -24.83 -14.79
N LEU A 92 -3.61 -24.70 -16.01
CA LEU A 92 -4.08 -23.41 -16.55
C LEU A 92 -5.24 -22.82 -15.75
N ILE A 93 -6.23 -23.63 -15.37
CA ILE A 93 -7.33 -23.17 -14.51
C ILE A 93 -6.80 -22.72 -13.15
N ASN A 94 -5.89 -23.47 -12.53
CA ASN A 94 -5.29 -23.08 -11.25
C ASN A 94 -4.52 -21.74 -11.38
N LEU A 95 -3.84 -21.50 -12.47
CA LEU A 95 -3.14 -20.25 -12.74
C LEU A 95 -4.12 -19.06 -12.83
N ILE A 96 -5.25 -19.25 -13.52
CA ILE A 96 -6.31 -18.23 -13.61
C ILE A 96 -6.92 -17.98 -12.23
N VAL A 97 -7.23 -19.02 -11.48
CA VAL A 97 -7.77 -18.90 -10.10
C VAL A 97 -6.77 -18.16 -9.22
N LYS A 98 -5.48 -18.47 -9.28
CA LYS A 98 -4.43 -17.80 -8.53
C LYS A 98 -4.31 -16.32 -8.90
N ALA A 99 -4.49 -15.96 -10.16
CA ALA A 99 -4.49 -14.57 -10.61
C ALA A 99 -5.60 -13.73 -9.95
N VAL A 100 -6.70 -14.36 -9.59
CA VAL A 100 -7.84 -13.70 -8.93
C VAL A 100 -7.70 -13.67 -7.42
N THR A 101 -7.37 -14.83 -6.84
CA THR A 101 -7.33 -14.98 -5.39
C THR A 101 -6.06 -14.39 -4.76
N SER A 102 -4.99 -14.32 -5.52
CA SER A 102 -3.69 -13.85 -5.05
C SER A 102 -2.88 -13.15 -6.15
N PRO A 103 -3.39 -12.01 -6.69
CA PRO A 103 -2.77 -11.36 -7.83
C PRO A 103 -1.33 -10.91 -7.54
N PHE A 104 -1.05 -10.44 -6.32
CA PHE A 104 0.28 -10.03 -5.91
C PHE A 104 1.26 -11.20 -5.79
N SER A 105 0.79 -12.44 -5.55
CA SER A 105 1.67 -13.60 -5.56
C SER A 105 2.21 -13.94 -6.96
N LEU A 106 1.42 -13.68 -7.99
CA LEU A 106 1.90 -13.81 -9.37
C LEU A 106 2.88 -12.70 -9.74
N LEU A 107 2.61 -11.45 -9.30
CA LEU A 107 3.55 -10.36 -9.50
C LEU A 107 4.88 -10.61 -8.76
N SER A 108 4.85 -11.06 -7.52
CA SER A 108 6.07 -11.36 -6.76
C SER A 108 6.89 -12.49 -7.40
N SER A 109 6.23 -13.53 -7.87
CA SER A 109 6.89 -14.64 -8.60
C SER A 109 7.59 -14.14 -9.88
N ALA A 110 6.97 -13.23 -10.61
CA ALA A 110 7.56 -12.62 -11.81
C ALA A 110 8.72 -11.65 -11.52
N LEU A 111 8.82 -11.14 -10.30
CA LEU A 111 9.89 -10.23 -9.83
C LEU A 111 11.03 -10.94 -9.10
N GLY A 112 11.10 -12.26 -9.15
CA GLY A 112 12.17 -13.04 -8.50
C GLY A 112 11.84 -13.53 -7.09
N GLY A 113 10.57 -13.51 -6.70
CA GLY A 113 10.08 -13.97 -5.39
C GLY A 113 9.93 -12.85 -4.36
N GLY A 114 9.29 -13.16 -3.24
CA GLY A 114 8.97 -12.27 -2.13
C GLY A 114 7.61 -12.60 -1.53
N ASP A 115 7.31 -12.07 -0.36
CA ASP A 115 6.00 -12.26 0.25
C ASP A 115 4.93 -11.44 -0.48
N ALA A 116 3.94 -12.12 -1.04
CA ALA A 116 2.82 -11.51 -1.75
C ALA A 116 1.96 -10.62 -0.84
N GLY A 117 1.88 -10.95 0.45
CA GLY A 117 1.16 -10.18 1.45
C GLY A 117 1.81 -8.83 1.71
N GLU A 118 3.14 -8.77 1.68
CA GLU A 118 3.90 -7.53 1.81
C GLU A 118 3.71 -6.60 0.61
N LEU A 119 3.47 -7.14 -0.58
CA LEU A 119 3.23 -6.34 -1.78
C LEU A 119 1.79 -5.81 -1.89
N SER A 120 0.83 -6.46 -1.26
CA SER A 120 -0.58 -6.04 -1.30
C SER A 120 -0.94 -4.98 -0.27
N THR A 121 -0.06 -4.74 0.70
CA THR A 121 -0.34 -3.87 1.84
C THR A 121 0.87 -3.01 2.18
N VAL A 122 0.68 -1.71 2.15
CA VAL A 122 1.70 -0.72 2.55
C VAL A 122 1.47 -0.35 4.01
N ARG A 123 2.44 -0.61 4.88
CA ARG A 123 2.36 -0.32 6.32
C ARG A 123 2.81 1.10 6.62
N PHE A 124 2.19 1.67 7.66
CA PHE A 124 2.52 3.00 8.18
C PHE A 124 2.74 2.96 9.68
N GLU A 125 3.44 3.97 10.19
CA GLU A 125 3.48 4.21 11.61
C GLU A 125 2.13 4.75 12.12
N PRO A 126 1.72 4.45 13.36
CA PRO A 126 0.51 5.00 13.93
C PRO A 126 0.46 6.53 13.84
N GLY A 127 -0.69 7.06 13.45
CA GLY A 127 -0.91 8.50 13.26
C GLY A 127 -0.19 9.11 12.05
N SER A 128 0.56 8.35 11.26
CA SER A 128 1.39 8.85 10.16
C SER A 128 0.88 8.37 8.78
N ALA A 129 1.05 9.23 7.78
CA ALA A 129 0.90 8.92 6.37
C ALA A 129 2.26 9.00 5.64
N VAL A 130 3.37 9.04 6.38
CA VAL A 130 4.72 9.08 5.80
C VAL A 130 5.17 7.67 5.45
N LEU A 131 5.59 7.47 4.20
CA LEU A 131 6.11 6.19 3.72
C LEU A 131 7.47 5.88 4.36
N THR A 132 7.60 4.70 4.95
CA THR A 132 8.88 4.16 5.43
C THR A 132 9.77 3.72 4.26
N GLU A 133 11.06 3.53 4.49
CA GLU A 133 11.98 3.03 3.46
C GLU A 133 11.61 1.62 2.98
N GLU A 134 11.11 0.77 3.88
CA GLU A 134 10.55 -0.55 3.53
C GLU A 134 9.35 -0.42 2.58
N ALA A 135 8.42 0.47 2.93
CA ALA A 135 7.24 0.74 2.10
C ALA A 135 7.64 1.24 0.70
N ARG A 136 8.61 2.14 0.61
CA ARG A 136 9.14 2.65 -0.67
C ARG A 136 9.76 1.53 -1.50
N THR A 137 10.60 0.68 -0.88
CA THR A 137 11.20 -0.47 -1.56
C THR A 137 10.14 -1.44 -2.11
N GLY A 138 9.06 -1.69 -1.37
CA GLY A 138 7.92 -2.48 -1.83
C GLY A 138 7.21 -1.83 -3.02
N LEU A 139 6.94 -0.53 -2.91
CA LEU A 139 6.30 0.26 -3.97
C LEU A 139 7.14 0.36 -5.25
N ASP A 140 8.47 0.41 -5.15
CA ASP A 140 9.37 0.38 -6.32
C ASP A 140 9.25 -0.94 -7.10
N LYS A 141 9.14 -2.08 -6.39
CA LYS A 141 8.88 -3.37 -7.03
C LYS A 141 7.54 -3.38 -7.74
N ILE A 142 6.51 -2.83 -7.10
CA ILE A 142 5.17 -2.72 -7.69
C ILE A 142 5.19 -1.81 -8.91
N ALA A 143 5.87 -0.67 -8.84
CA ALA A 143 6.00 0.25 -9.97
C ALA A 143 6.61 -0.44 -11.19
N LYS A 144 7.70 -1.17 -11.03
CA LYS A 144 8.34 -1.97 -12.10
C LYS A 144 7.40 -3.05 -12.65
N ALA A 145 6.63 -3.72 -11.78
CA ALA A 145 5.67 -4.72 -12.21
C ALA A 145 4.54 -4.13 -13.04
N LEU A 146 4.03 -2.96 -12.65
CA LEU A 146 2.97 -2.24 -13.37
C LEU A 146 3.48 -1.61 -14.67
N GLU A 147 4.72 -1.16 -14.71
CA GLU A 147 5.36 -0.65 -15.93
C GLU A 147 5.39 -1.73 -17.03
N SER A 148 5.76 -2.96 -16.65
CA SER A 148 5.78 -4.10 -17.57
C SER A 148 4.39 -4.64 -17.94
N ARG A 149 3.30 -4.17 -17.30
CA ARG A 149 1.91 -4.63 -17.51
C ARG A 149 0.97 -3.46 -17.70
N PRO A 150 0.93 -2.85 -18.92
CA PRO A 150 0.19 -1.61 -19.17
C PRO A 150 -1.33 -1.74 -19.02
N ALA A 151 -1.89 -2.95 -19.12
CA ALA A 151 -3.32 -3.20 -18.95
C ALA A 151 -3.78 -3.21 -17.48
N LEU A 152 -2.85 -3.26 -16.51
CA LEU A 152 -3.20 -3.25 -15.09
C LEU A 152 -3.41 -1.82 -14.59
N LYS A 153 -4.44 -1.67 -13.77
CA LYS A 153 -4.76 -0.48 -12.98
C LYS A 153 -4.68 -0.83 -11.50
N MET A 154 -4.40 0.15 -10.68
CA MET A 154 -4.29 -0.01 -9.24
C MET A 154 -5.23 0.93 -8.51
N THR A 155 -5.99 0.39 -7.58
CA THR A 155 -6.77 1.15 -6.62
C THR A 155 -6.12 1.07 -5.26
N VAL A 156 -5.83 2.21 -4.66
CA VAL A 156 -5.25 2.32 -3.32
C VAL A 156 -6.34 2.67 -2.34
N VAL A 157 -6.49 1.88 -1.29
CA VAL A 157 -7.48 2.06 -0.22
C VAL A 157 -6.75 2.32 1.09
N GLY A 158 -6.83 3.52 1.61
CA GLY A 158 -6.24 3.85 2.91
C GLY A 158 -7.09 3.31 4.05
N HIS A 159 -6.43 2.78 5.08
CA HIS A 159 -7.04 2.22 6.28
C HIS A 159 -6.59 2.99 7.50
N ALA A 160 -7.50 3.20 8.46
CA ALA A 160 -7.22 3.73 9.77
C ALA A 160 -8.16 3.10 10.82
N SER A 161 -7.82 3.27 12.11
CA SER A 161 -8.63 2.85 13.23
C SER A 161 -8.66 3.95 14.26
N GLU A 162 -9.83 4.27 14.79
CA GLU A 162 -9.94 5.31 15.80
C GLU A 162 -9.15 4.94 17.07
N ASP A 163 -9.32 3.72 17.58
CA ASP A 163 -8.64 3.27 18.80
C ASP A 163 -7.12 3.21 18.66
N ALA A 164 -6.64 2.67 17.53
CA ALA A 164 -5.21 2.49 17.32
C ALA A 164 -4.47 3.80 17.00
N GLU A 165 -5.17 4.79 16.42
CA GLU A 165 -4.56 6.03 15.94
C GLU A 165 -4.76 7.21 16.90
N ARG A 166 -5.74 7.15 17.81
CA ARG A 166 -6.15 8.25 18.68
C ARG A 166 -4.98 8.84 19.47
N ASP A 167 -4.21 8.00 20.13
CA ASP A 167 -3.08 8.46 20.96
C ASP A 167 -1.94 9.04 20.11
N ALA A 168 -1.67 8.43 18.97
CA ALA A 168 -0.68 8.93 18.02
C ALA A 168 -1.09 10.29 17.45
N LEU A 169 -2.35 10.48 17.09
CA LEU A 169 -2.89 11.75 16.60
C LEU A 169 -2.83 12.85 17.68
N LYS A 170 -3.13 12.51 18.94
CA LYS A 170 -2.99 13.43 20.07
C LYS A 170 -1.54 13.88 20.25
N ARG A 171 -0.59 12.93 20.24
CA ARG A 171 0.85 13.23 20.33
C ARG A 171 1.32 14.10 19.16
N GLN A 172 0.88 13.82 17.94
CA GLN A 172 1.19 14.66 16.80
C GLN A 172 0.63 16.09 16.95
N ARG A 173 -0.59 16.22 17.47
CA ARG A 173 -1.17 17.54 17.73
C ARG A 173 -0.37 18.28 18.78
N LEU A 174 0.05 17.62 19.86
CA LEU A 174 0.94 18.19 20.87
C LEU A 174 2.25 18.65 20.25
N MET A 175 2.91 17.81 19.44
CA MET A 175 4.16 18.18 18.76
C MET A 175 3.98 19.36 17.79
N ARG A 176 2.83 19.48 17.11
CA ARG A 176 2.51 20.67 16.31
C ARG A 176 2.39 21.92 17.16
N MET A 177 1.76 21.84 18.33
CA MET A 177 1.66 22.94 19.29
C MET A 177 3.04 23.38 19.80
N LEU A 178 3.91 22.42 20.13
CA LEU A 178 5.28 22.71 20.57
C LEU A 178 6.12 23.37 19.47
N ARG A 179 6.02 22.90 18.22
CA ARG A 179 6.69 23.55 17.06
C ARG A 179 6.14 24.95 16.79
N ALA A 180 4.85 25.17 16.96
CA ALA A 180 4.24 26.49 16.85
C ALA A 180 4.75 27.45 17.95
N GLU A 181 4.91 26.93 19.16
CA GLU A 181 5.46 27.70 20.28
C GLU A 181 6.94 28.04 20.06
N LYS A 182 7.75 27.09 19.59
CA LYS A 182 9.15 27.33 19.23
C LYS A 182 9.27 28.43 18.15
N ARG A 183 8.41 28.39 17.12
CA ARG A 183 8.38 29.47 16.10
C ARG A 183 8.02 30.80 16.70
N ARG A 184 7.04 30.85 17.60
CA ARG A 184 6.58 32.08 18.24
C ARG A 184 7.67 32.68 19.13
N SER A 185 8.36 31.89 19.93
CA SER A 185 9.48 32.34 20.77
C SER A 185 10.66 32.84 19.92
N ALA A 186 10.96 32.21 18.79
CA ALA A 186 11.99 32.67 17.85
C ALA A 186 11.63 34.05 17.24
N ILE A 187 10.38 34.26 16.82
CA ILE A 187 9.91 35.56 16.32
C ILE A 187 9.99 36.63 17.40
N GLN A 188 9.62 36.32 18.63
CA GLN A 188 9.71 37.27 19.74
C GLN A 188 11.16 37.66 20.08
N ALA A 189 12.09 36.69 19.97
CA ALA A 189 13.52 36.95 20.16
C ALA A 189 14.12 37.85 19.06
N THR A 190 13.63 37.73 17.82
CA THR A 190 14.07 38.58 16.67
C THR A 190 13.39 39.93 16.65
N SER A 191 12.26 40.12 17.32
CA SER A 191 11.54 41.39 17.42
C SER A 191 12.09 42.32 18.51
N ALA A 192 13.05 41.88 19.34
CA ALA A 192 13.80 42.76 20.21
C ALA A 192 14.78 43.58 19.38
N PRO A 193 14.93 44.91 19.60
CA PRO A 193 15.74 45.77 18.74
C PRO A 193 17.21 45.42 18.83
N ALA A 194 17.70 44.58 17.93
CA ALA A 194 19.10 44.33 17.66
C ALA A 194 19.40 44.79 16.25
N ALA A 195 20.16 45.90 16.17
CA ALA A 195 20.75 46.35 14.91
C ALA A 195 21.62 45.26 14.29
N ALA A 196 21.52 45.15 12.96
CA ALA A 196 22.39 44.38 12.07
C ALA A 196 22.28 42.85 12.08
N ALA A 197 21.49 42.31 11.14
CA ALA A 197 21.95 41.27 10.23
C ALA A 197 20.92 41.10 9.08
N SER A 198 21.22 41.76 8.00
CA SER A 198 20.62 41.56 6.67
C SER A 198 21.07 40.21 6.13
N ALA A 199 20.20 39.61 5.32
CA ALA A 199 20.43 38.51 4.39
C ALA A 199 20.33 37.08 4.95
N ALA A 200 19.14 36.50 4.81
CA ALA A 200 18.90 35.16 4.25
C ALA A 200 17.38 34.94 4.11
N ALA A 201 16.80 35.52 3.07
CA ALA A 201 15.50 35.09 2.55
C ALA A 201 15.72 33.94 1.59
N ASP A 202 14.75 32.97 1.56
CA ASP A 202 14.64 31.83 0.66
C ASP A 202 15.46 30.58 1.00
N THR A 203 15.16 30.00 2.15
CA THR A 203 15.29 28.55 2.30
C THR A 203 13.96 28.00 2.84
N PRO A 204 13.33 26.96 2.24
CA PRO A 204 12.16 26.31 2.83
C PRO A 204 12.54 25.88 4.23
N ALA A 205 11.83 26.40 5.23
CA ALA A 205 12.13 26.17 6.64
C ALA A 205 12.14 24.66 6.90
N ALA A 206 13.33 24.09 7.10
CA ALA A 206 13.49 22.74 7.59
C ALA A 206 12.57 22.54 8.81
N PRO A 207 11.95 21.38 8.98
CA PRO A 207 11.08 21.11 10.13
C PRO A 207 11.88 21.42 11.39
N LEU A 208 11.43 22.42 12.18
CA LEU A 208 12.09 22.82 13.41
C LEU A 208 12.11 21.62 14.37
N ALA A 209 13.21 20.89 14.35
CA ALA A 209 13.43 19.81 15.29
C ALA A 209 13.44 20.40 16.72
N ILE A 210 12.73 19.76 17.61
CA ILE A 210 12.72 20.10 19.04
C ILE A 210 13.76 19.21 19.69
N SER A 211 14.76 19.79 20.33
CA SER A 211 15.75 19.04 21.11
C SER A 211 15.18 18.64 22.46
N ASP A 212 15.73 17.58 23.06
CA ASP A 212 15.32 17.12 24.38
C ASP A 212 15.52 18.19 25.46
N ALA A 213 16.52 19.05 25.30
CA ALA A 213 16.79 20.17 26.20
C ALA A 213 15.73 21.29 26.11
N GLU A 214 15.14 21.51 24.92
CA GLU A 214 14.12 22.53 24.71
C GLU A 214 12.70 22.03 25.08
N TYR A 215 12.49 20.72 25.02
CA TYR A 215 11.18 20.10 25.20
C TYR A 215 10.47 20.55 26.50
N PRO A 216 11.10 20.50 27.72
CA PRO A 216 10.44 20.90 28.95
C PRO A 216 9.99 22.35 28.97
N ALA A 217 10.80 23.25 28.42
CA ALA A 217 10.49 24.68 28.38
C ALA A 217 9.32 24.97 27.43
N LEU A 218 9.34 24.37 26.24
CA LEU A 218 8.25 24.51 25.28
C LEU A 218 6.95 23.89 25.79
N LEU A 219 7.02 22.71 26.40
CA LEU A 219 5.86 22.05 27.01
C LEU A 219 5.23 22.93 28.12
N THR A 220 6.05 23.50 28.97
CA THR A 220 5.60 24.42 30.00
C THR A 220 4.90 25.66 29.42
N ALA A 221 5.43 26.21 28.33
CA ALA A 221 4.83 27.36 27.64
C ALA A 221 3.47 27.00 27.01
N VAL A 222 3.39 25.84 26.34
CA VAL A 222 2.15 25.32 25.76
C VAL A 222 1.13 25.03 26.89
N TYR A 223 1.55 24.37 27.98
CA TYR A 223 0.69 24.09 29.12
C TYR A 223 0.11 25.38 29.77
N LYS A 224 0.94 26.39 29.97
CA LYS A 224 0.48 27.71 30.52
C LYS A 224 -0.57 28.36 29.63
N ARG A 225 -0.44 28.21 28.31
CA ARG A 225 -1.33 28.83 27.33
C ARG A 225 -2.58 28.02 27.01
N ALA A 226 -2.53 26.69 27.19
CA ALA A 226 -3.67 25.84 26.92
C ALA A 226 -4.92 26.27 27.72
N ASP A 227 -6.06 26.35 27.02
CA ASP A 227 -7.35 26.62 27.64
C ASP A 227 -7.93 25.31 28.20
N MET A 228 -7.60 25.01 29.46
CA MET A 228 -8.00 23.79 30.14
C MET A 228 -8.02 24.01 31.64
N ALA A 229 -8.74 23.17 32.38
CA ALA A 229 -8.72 23.15 33.82
C ALA A 229 -7.33 22.77 34.32
N LYS A 230 -6.66 23.68 35.04
CA LYS A 230 -5.33 23.47 35.59
C LYS A 230 -5.39 23.39 37.08
N PRO A 231 -4.63 22.48 37.74
CA PRO A 231 -4.45 22.52 39.18
C PRO A 231 -3.92 23.90 39.61
N ARG A 232 -4.55 24.48 40.64
CA ARG A 232 -4.18 25.80 41.17
C ARG A 232 -3.47 25.66 42.51
N ASN A 233 -2.55 26.54 42.76
CA ASN A 233 -1.94 26.66 44.08
C ASN A 233 -2.86 27.42 45.06
N MET A 234 -2.46 27.53 46.32
CA MET A 234 -3.24 28.22 47.38
C MET A 234 -3.53 29.70 47.06
N VAL A 235 -2.79 30.29 46.11
CA VAL A 235 -2.93 31.69 45.67
C VAL A 235 -3.75 31.81 44.40
N GLY A 236 -4.31 30.70 43.89
CA GLY A 236 -5.18 30.70 42.72
C GLY A 236 -4.44 30.69 41.36
N LEU A 237 -3.11 30.64 41.33
CA LEU A 237 -2.29 30.56 40.13
C LEU A 237 -2.13 29.11 39.68
N ALA A 238 -2.00 28.91 38.37
CA ALA A 238 -1.73 27.58 37.82
C ALA A 238 -0.42 27.01 38.37
N LYS A 239 -0.49 25.82 38.99
CA LYS A 239 0.65 25.13 39.58
C LYS A 239 1.56 24.64 38.45
N THR A 240 2.86 24.85 38.56
CA THR A 240 3.85 24.19 37.69
C THR A 240 3.99 22.74 38.14
N LEU A 241 3.73 21.82 37.19
CA LEU A 241 3.77 20.37 37.41
C LEU A 241 5.05 19.77 36.80
N PRO A 242 5.43 18.54 37.17
CA PRO A 242 6.43 17.79 36.45
C PRO A 242 6.08 17.68 34.95
N VAL A 243 7.12 17.54 34.12
CA VAL A 243 6.97 17.47 32.62
C VAL A 243 5.97 16.38 32.20
N THR A 244 6.08 15.20 32.80
CA THR A 244 5.18 14.05 32.53
C THR A 244 3.72 14.36 32.87
N GLU A 245 3.45 14.96 34.00
CA GLU A 245 2.08 15.33 34.40
C GLU A 245 1.48 16.42 33.50
N MET A 246 2.29 17.39 33.06
CA MET A 246 1.85 18.42 32.11
C MET A 246 1.54 17.81 30.75
N GLU A 247 2.36 16.84 30.28
CA GLU A 247 2.14 16.12 29.04
C GLU A 247 0.84 15.31 29.08
N ASP A 248 0.64 14.53 30.15
CA ASP A 248 -0.57 13.72 30.32
C ASP A 248 -1.84 14.57 30.33
N LEU A 249 -1.82 15.70 31.06
CA LEU A 249 -2.94 16.64 31.10
C LEU A 249 -3.22 17.26 29.71
N LEU A 250 -2.18 17.63 28.98
CA LEU A 250 -2.33 18.14 27.60
C LEU A 250 -2.89 17.08 26.67
N LEU A 251 -2.36 15.85 26.71
CA LEU A 251 -2.85 14.74 25.89
C LEU A 251 -4.29 14.36 26.24
N ALA A 252 -4.66 14.40 27.52
CA ALA A 252 -6.05 14.15 27.95
C ALA A 252 -7.02 15.23 27.42
N ASN A 253 -6.55 16.49 27.36
CA ASN A 253 -7.37 17.62 26.90
C ASN A 253 -7.37 17.83 25.37
N ILE A 254 -6.44 17.21 24.64
CA ILE A 254 -6.43 17.27 23.19
C ILE A 254 -7.57 16.42 22.63
N SER A 255 -8.55 17.06 22.01
CA SER A 255 -9.57 16.37 21.24
C SER A 255 -9.03 16.01 19.86
N VAL A 256 -9.28 14.80 19.41
CA VAL A 256 -9.11 14.39 18.01
C VAL A 256 -10.44 14.67 17.32
N ALA A 257 -10.42 15.40 16.22
CA ALA A 257 -11.63 15.66 15.45
C ALA A 257 -12.14 14.35 14.83
N ASP A 258 -13.46 14.20 14.75
CA ASP A 258 -14.11 12.95 14.28
C ASP A 258 -13.69 12.57 12.85
N ASP A 259 -13.35 13.56 12.04
CA ASP A 259 -12.87 13.37 10.65
C ASP A 259 -11.35 13.13 10.54
N ALA A 260 -10.60 13.31 11.64
CA ALA A 260 -9.12 13.22 11.59
C ALA A 260 -8.63 11.82 11.21
N VAL A 261 -9.32 10.78 11.68
CA VAL A 261 -8.99 9.39 11.38
C VAL A 261 -9.28 9.08 9.90
N GLN A 262 -10.40 9.57 9.39
CA GLN A 262 -10.74 9.41 7.97
C GLN A 262 -9.80 10.20 7.07
N THR A 263 -9.42 11.41 7.49
CA THR A 263 -8.40 12.22 6.81
C THR A 263 -7.07 11.47 6.75
N LEU A 264 -6.62 10.89 7.87
CA LEU A 264 -5.39 10.09 7.92
C LEU A 264 -5.43 8.89 6.96
N ALA A 265 -6.56 8.17 6.91
CA ALA A 265 -6.74 7.07 5.95
C ALA A 265 -6.62 7.57 4.51
N THR A 266 -7.24 8.72 4.20
CA THR A 266 -7.15 9.35 2.87
C THR A 266 -5.72 9.77 2.54
N GLU A 267 -5.02 10.40 3.47
CA GLU A 267 -3.62 10.83 3.31
C GLU A 267 -2.69 9.65 3.04
N ARG A 268 -2.91 8.48 3.66
CA ARG A 268 -2.16 7.25 3.36
C ARG A 268 -2.36 6.79 1.93
N GLY A 269 -3.60 6.77 1.46
CA GLY A 269 -3.90 6.44 0.07
C GLY A 269 -3.24 7.41 -0.91
N VAL A 270 -3.32 8.71 -0.62
CA VAL A 270 -2.70 9.77 -1.42
C VAL A 270 -1.18 9.63 -1.44
N ALA A 271 -0.53 9.39 -0.29
CA ALA A 271 0.92 9.23 -0.19
C ALA A 271 1.44 8.09 -1.07
N VAL A 272 0.73 6.95 -1.09
CA VAL A 272 1.07 5.81 -1.94
C VAL A 272 0.88 6.14 -3.42
N ARG A 273 -0.27 6.72 -3.80
CA ARG A 273 -0.55 7.11 -5.19
C ARG A 273 0.48 8.11 -5.71
N ASP A 274 0.78 9.13 -4.92
CA ASP A 274 1.72 10.19 -5.31
C ASP A 274 3.14 9.64 -5.44
N TYR A 275 3.54 8.72 -4.57
CA TYR A 275 4.82 8.02 -4.71
C TYR A 275 4.90 7.21 -6.01
N LEU A 276 3.87 6.41 -6.33
CA LEU A 276 3.81 5.64 -7.58
C LEU A 276 3.82 6.56 -8.82
N THR A 277 3.19 7.73 -8.73
CA THR A 277 3.23 8.75 -9.79
C THR A 277 4.65 9.29 -9.98
N GLN A 278 5.41 9.52 -8.90
CA GLN A 278 6.81 9.91 -8.96
C GLN A 278 7.69 8.84 -9.64
N GLN A 279 7.30 7.56 -9.51
CA GLN A 279 7.91 6.43 -10.23
C GLN A 279 7.46 6.33 -11.71
N LYS A 280 6.87 7.40 -12.27
CA LYS A 280 6.43 7.54 -13.66
C LYS A 280 5.23 6.67 -14.06
N LEU A 281 4.48 6.14 -13.12
CA LEU A 281 3.22 5.49 -13.44
C LEU A 281 2.15 6.53 -13.82
N PRO A 282 1.42 6.34 -14.93
CA PRO A 282 0.38 7.27 -15.37
C PRO A 282 -0.78 7.35 -14.36
N LEU A 283 -1.28 8.57 -14.11
CA LEU A 283 -2.38 8.81 -13.15
C LEU A 283 -3.70 8.14 -13.54
N ASP A 284 -3.94 7.94 -14.84
CA ASP A 284 -5.12 7.23 -15.37
C ASP A 284 -5.16 5.73 -15.01
N ARG A 285 -4.07 5.24 -14.44
CA ARG A 285 -3.94 3.87 -13.94
C ARG A 285 -3.95 3.78 -12.41
N LEU A 286 -3.96 4.90 -11.70
CA LEU A 286 -3.84 4.97 -10.24
C LEU A 286 -5.10 5.63 -9.65
N PHE A 287 -5.89 4.87 -8.91
CA PHE A 287 -7.15 5.29 -8.33
C PHE A 287 -7.08 5.27 -6.81
N LEU A 288 -7.82 6.18 -6.19
CA LEU A 288 -8.09 6.12 -4.75
C LEU A 288 -9.46 5.48 -4.55
N GLY A 289 -9.50 4.42 -3.77
CA GLY A 289 -10.74 3.80 -3.33
C GLY A 289 -11.30 4.50 -2.08
N ALA A 290 -12.53 4.15 -1.72
CA ALA A 290 -13.14 4.60 -0.47
C ALA A 290 -12.31 4.09 0.72
N THR A 291 -11.97 4.99 1.64
CA THR A 291 -11.21 4.65 2.84
C THR A 291 -11.97 3.65 3.71
N LYS A 292 -11.26 2.79 4.40
CA LYS A 292 -11.82 1.83 5.35
C LYS A 292 -11.39 2.20 6.77
N LEU A 293 -12.36 2.30 7.65
CA LEU A 293 -12.13 2.44 9.08
C LEU A 293 -12.36 1.08 9.75
N ALA A 294 -11.36 0.62 10.50
CA ALA A 294 -11.49 -0.60 11.28
C ALA A 294 -12.47 -0.37 12.44
N LYS A 295 -13.23 -1.41 12.77
CA LYS A 295 -14.15 -1.38 13.89
C LYS A 295 -13.40 -1.48 15.22
N ASP A 296 -14.01 -0.93 16.27
CA ASP A 296 -13.47 -0.99 17.61
C ASP A 296 -13.22 -2.44 18.04
N GLY A 297 -12.04 -2.68 18.63
CA GLY A 297 -11.63 -4.01 19.09
C GLY A 297 -11.10 -4.95 18.01
N GLU A 298 -11.09 -4.58 16.72
CA GLU A 298 -10.43 -5.37 15.68
C GLU A 298 -8.89 -5.19 15.77
N LYS A 299 -8.17 -6.32 15.56
CA LYS A 299 -6.72 -6.26 15.45
C LYS A 299 -6.35 -5.49 14.18
N PHE A 300 -5.85 -4.29 14.36
CA PHE A 300 -5.59 -3.35 13.27
C PHE A 300 -4.09 -3.06 13.14
N THR A 301 -3.65 -2.91 11.90
CA THR A 301 -2.31 -2.39 11.56
C THR A 301 -2.48 -1.20 10.61
N PRO A 302 -1.89 -0.03 10.94
CA PRO A 302 -1.92 1.14 10.06
C PRO A 302 -1.42 0.82 8.66
N SER A 303 -2.26 1.00 7.65
CA SER A 303 -1.92 0.53 6.30
C SER A 303 -2.69 1.21 5.17
N ALA A 304 -2.24 0.97 3.95
CA ALA A 304 -3.02 1.14 2.74
C ALA A 304 -3.02 -0.19 1.96
N GLU A 305 -4.18 -0.62 1.53
CA GLU A 305 -4.39 -1.81 0.72
C GLU A 305 -4.30 -1.47 -0.76
N LEU A 306 -3.63 -2.32 -1.51
CA LEU A 306 -3.48 -2.21 -2.95
C LEU A 306 -4.34 -3.24 -3.66
N ASN A 307 -5.15 -2.80 -4.61
CA ASN A 307 -6.05 -3.66 -5.37
C ASN A 307 -5.77 -3.51 -6.86
N LEU A 308 -5.59 -4.63 -7.55
CA LEU A 308 -5.33 -4.67 -8.99
C LEU A 308 -6.62 -4.91 -9.76
N SER A 309 -6.77 -4.19 -10.87
CA SER A 309 -7.90 -4.32 -11.79
C SER A 309 -7.45 -4.10 -13.23
N THR A 310 -8.37 -4.30 -14.19
CA THR A 310 -8.15 -4.05 -15.63
C THR A 310 -9.11 -3.00 -16.19
N GLN A 311 -10.00 -2.46 -15.36
CA GLN A 311 -10.99 -1.44 -15.77
C GLN A 311 -10.74 -0.13 -15.06
#